data_255ee19ce87bf24d5571f93b2cd7b30f
#
_entry.id   255ee19ce87bf24d5571f93b2cd7b30f
#
_cell.length_a   1.000
_cell.length_b   1.000
_cell.length_c   1.000
_cell.angle_alpha   90.00
_cell.angle_beta   90.00
_cell.angle_gamma   90.00
#
_symmetry.space_group_name_H-M   'P 1'
#
loop_
_entity.id
_entity.type
_entity.pdbx_description
1 polymer ?
#
loop_
_entity_poly.entity_id
_entity_poly.type
_entity_poly.pdbx_seq_one_letter_code
_entity_poly.pdbx_strand_id
1 'polypeptide(L)'
;MTRLLALSGSLRAASLNTALARAAQQLAPEGVEIDVATLHGVPLYDGDLEAAEGMPAAVLALQARILAADGLLLVTPEYNNGVPGVFKNGIDWLSRTGEKTLFAGRPTALMGASPGGFGTLLSQTAWLATLKSLGAPVYSGGRLLLSRAHTLIDAEGQLGDPAARSQVAEFVAGFADFTRRSAG
;
A
#
# COMPACT_ATOMS: atom_id res chain seq x y z
N MET A 1 -14.28 -4.39 14.43
CA MET A 1 -14.16 -4.30 12.96
C MET A 1 -12.79 -3.73 12.66
N THR A 2 -11.98 -4.39 11.87
CA THR A 2 -10.62 -3.96 11.52
C THR A 2 -10.65 -3.16 10.23
N ARG A 3 -10.16 -1.94 10.24
CA ARG A 3 -10.10 -1.05 9.07
C ARG A 3 -8.69 -0.99 8.53
N LEU A 4 -8.51 -1.29 7.26
CA LEU A 4 -7.23 -1.22 6.56
C LEU A 4 -7.29 -0.19 5.44
N LEU A 5 -6.19 0.52 5.19
CA LEU A 5 -6.04 1.33 4.00
C LEU A 5 -5.06 0.67 3.04
N ALA A 6 -5.51 0.29 1.86
CA ALA A 6 -4.67 -0.17 0.76
C ALA A 6 -4.26 1.03 -0.10
N LEU A 7 -2.99 1.43 -0.01
CA LEU A 7 -2.42 2.53 -0.78
C LEU A 7 -1.68 2.01 -2.00
N SER A 8 -2.22 2.28 -3.19
CA SER A 8 -1.59 1.88 -4.46
C SER A 8 -0.50 2.86 -4.88
N GLY A 9 0.71 2.33 -5.12
CA GLY A 9 1.88 3.09 -5.56
C GLY A 9 1.92 3.38 -7.06
N SER A 10 0.79 3.32 -7.76
CA SER A 10 0.71 3.55 -9.22
C SER A 10 -0.36 4.57 -9.58
N LEU A 11 -0.04 5.43 -10.55
CA LEU A 11 -0.99 6.40 -11.12
C LEU A 11 -1.60 5.94 -12.45
N ARG A 12 -1.22 4.77 -12.97
CA ARG A 12 -1.77 4.28 -14.25
C ARG A 12 -3.24 3.91 -14.09
N ALA A 13 -4.09 4.28 -15.04
CA ALA A 13 -5.51 3.90 -15.07
C ALA A 13 -5.66 2.36 -15.04
N ALA A 14 -4.93 1.63 -15.89
CA ALA A 14 -4.89 0.18 -15.93
C ALA A 14 -3.75 -0.38 -15.06
N SER A 15 -3.70 0.02 -13.78
CA SER A 15 -2.65 -0.42 -12.86
C SER A 15 -2.95 -1.80 -12.29
N LEU A 16 -2.04 -2.76 -12.50
CA LEU A 16 -2.08 -4.09 -11.87
C LEU A 16 -2.06 -4.00 -10.33
N ASN A 17 -1.39 -3.00 -9.78
CA ASN A 17 -1.32 -2.80 -8.33
C ASN A 17 -2.61 -2.19 -7.77
N THR A 18 -3.27 -1.28 -8.48
CA THR A 18 -4.59 -0.79 -8.10
C THR A 18 -5.64 -1.90 -8.22
N ALA A 19 -5.55 -2.73 -9.27
CA ALA A 19 -6.39 -3.93 -9.41
C ALA A 19 -6.18 -4.91 -8.24
N LEU A 20 -4.92 -5.17 -7.86
CA LEU A 20 -4.59 -6.00 -6.69
C LEU A 20 -5.15 -5.42 -5.39
N ALA A 21 -5.08 -4.09 -5.18
CA ALA A 21 -5.67 -3.43 -4.01
C ALA A 21 -7.20 -3.63 -3.96
N ARG A 22 -7.89 -3.52 -5.11
CA ARG A 22 -9.32 -3.78 -5.21
C ARG A 22 -9.66 -5.26 -5.00
N ALA A 23 -8.81 -6.17 -5.49
CA ALA A 23 -8.98 -7.60 -5.23
C ALA A 23 -8.85 -7.91 -3.72
N ALA A 24 -7.89 -7.28 -3.03
CA ALA A 24 -7.77 -7.39 -1.58
C ALA A 24 -9.02 -6.87 -0.84
N GLN A 25 -9.61 -5.77 -1.30
CA GLN A 25 -10.87 -5.24 -0.77
C GLN A 25 -12.03 -6.23 -0.95
N GLN A 26 -12.17 -6.83 -2.14
CA GLN A 26 -13.23 -7.79 -2.46
C GLN A 26 -13.08 -9.12 -1.70
N LEU A 27 -11.86 -9.50 -1.36
CA LEU A 27 -11.49 -10.76 -0.70
C LEU A 27 -11.25 -10.59 0.81
N ALA A 28 -11.56 -9.42 1.36
CA ALA A 28 -11.42 -9.16 2.78
C ALA A 28 -12.31 -10.13 3.58
N PRO A 29 -11.78 -10.75 4.65
CA PRO A 29 -12.58 -11.65 5.49
C PRO A 29 -13.63 -10.88 6.29
N GLU A 30 -14.58 -11.61 6.85
CA GLU A 30 -15.61 -11.03 7.73
C GLU A 30 -14.96 -10.21 8.87
N GLY A 31 -15.52 -9.05 9.16
CA GLY A 31 -15.01 -8.13 10.17
C GLY A 31 -13.80 -7.29 9.75
N VAL A 32 -13.39 -7.36 8.47
CA VAL A 32 -12.33 -6.53 7.88
C VAL A 32 -12.89 -5.64 6.77
N GLU A 33 -12.63 -4.35 6.85
CA GLU A 33 -12.96 -3.37 5.81
C GLU A 33 -11.66 -2.83 5.21
N ILE A 34 -11.55 -2.78 3.89
CA ILE A 34 -10.39 -2.22 3.19
C ILE A 34 -10.85 -1.02 2.36
N ASP A 35 -10.28 0.14 2.66
CA ASP A 35 -10.39 1.33 1.82
C ASP A 35 -9.22 1.36 0.82
N VAL A 36 -9.47 1.76 -0.44
CA VAL A 36 -8.44 1.78 -1.50
C VAL A 36 -8.13 3.20 -1.92
N ALA A 37 -6.88 3.63 -1.69
CA ALA A 37 -6.37 4.94 -2.06
C ALA A 37 -5.30 4.88 -3.16
N THR A 38 -5.15 6.00 -3.86
CA THR A 38 -4.08 6.24 -4.83
C THR A 38 -3.39 7.57 -4.52
N LEU A 39 -2.30 7.86 -5.23
CA LEU A 39 -1.48 9.07 -5.04
C LEU A 39 -1.80 10.19 -6.06
N HIS A 40 -2.95 10.13 -6.71
CA HIS A 40 -3.34 11.19 -7.64
C HIS A 40 -3.48 12.53 -6.92
N GLY A 41 -2.97 13.59 -7.56
CA GLY A 41 -3.02 14.94 -7.03
C GLY A 41 -1.92 15.27 -6.00
N VAL A 42 -1.09 14.30 -5.60
CA VAL A 42 0.09 14.56 -4.76
C VAL A 42 1.20 15.16 -5.64
N PRO A 43 1.65 16.41 -5.41
CA PRO A 43 2.73 17.01 -6.20
C PRO A 43 4.07 16.38 -5.88
N LEU A 44 5.10 16.67 -6.66
CA LEU A 44 6.47 16.38 -6.26
C LEU A 44 6.81 17.19 -4.99
N TYR A 45 7.50 16.53 -4.05
CA TYR A 45 7.90 17.18 -2.81
C TYR A 45 8.92 18.28 -3.11
N ASP A 46 8.62 19.43 -2.57
CA ASP A 46 9.47 20.60 -2.58
C ASP A 46 9.31 21.29 -1.22
N GLY A 47 10.42 21.43 -0.49
CA GLY A 47 10.44 22.07 0.83
C GLY A 47 10.10 23.56 0.78
N ASP A 48 10.39 24.24 -0.31
CA ASP A 48 10.05 25.66 -0.48
C ASP A 48 8.54 25.82 -0.73
N LEU A 49 7.93 24.88 -1.49
CA LEU A 49 6.49 24.81 -1.67
C LEU A 49 5.78 24.53 -0.34
N GLU A 50 6.27 23.55 0.43
CA GLU A 50 5.75 23.24 1.77
C GLU A 50 5.79 24.47 2.68
N ALA A 51 6.91 25.21 2.69
CA ALA A 51 7.06 26.40 3.52
C ALA A 51 6.15 27.56 3.10
N ALA A 52 5.92 27.73 1.80
CA ALA A 52 5.11 28.83 1.25
C ALA A 52 3.61 28.57 1.30
N GLU A 53 3.17 27.34 1.03
CA GLU A 53 1.76 26.99 0.80
C GLU A 53 1.21 25.97 1.83
N GLY A 54 2.08 25.35 2.62
CA GLY A 54 1.72 24.32 3.58
C GLY A 54 1.49 22.95 2.92
N MET A 55 0.74 22.07 3.60
CA MET A 55 0.46 20.72 3.12
C MET A 55 -0.56 20.73 1.99
N PRO A 56 -0.26 20.09 0.82
CA PRO A 56 -1.21 19.95 -0.27
C PRO A 56 -2.50 19.23 0.16
N ALA A 57 -3.65 19.67 -0.36
CA ALA A 57 -4.96 19.10 0.01
C ALA A 57 -5.03 17.59 -0.24
N ALA A 58 -4.40 17.06 -1.29
CA ALA A 58 -4.34 15.63 -1.58
C ALA A 58 -3.56 14.85 -0.51
N VAL A 59 -2.50 15.45 0.07
CA VAL A 59 -1.73 14.85 1.18
C VAL A 59 -2.57 14.81 2.45
N LEU A 60 -3.25 15.91 2.78
CA LEU A 60 -4.14 15.98 3.96
C LEU A 60 -5.32 14.98 3.85
N ALA A 61 -5.88 14.82 2.66
CA ALA A 61 -6.91 13.83 2.43
C ALA A 61 -6.41 12.39 2.64
N LEU A 62 -5.19 12.07 2.17
CA LEU A 62 -4.57 10.77 2.43
C LEU A 62 -4.24 10.58 3.91
N GLN A 63 -3.71 11.61 4.59
CA GLN A 63 -3.45 11.59 6.02
C GLN A 63 -4.71 11.23 6.81
N ALA A 64 -5.84 11.88 6.52
CA ALA A 64 -7.11 11.60 7.19
C ALA A 64 -7.56 10.14 7.01
N ARG A 65 -7.40 9.58 5.80
CA ARG A 65 -7.72 8.17 5.51
C ARG A 65 -6.80 7.20 6.25
N ILE A 66 -5.49 7.51 6.34
CA ILE A 66 -4.53 6.71 7.10
C ILE A 66 -4.89 6.71 8.59
N LEU A 67 -5.23 7.88 9.15
CA LEU A 67 -5.61 8.00 10.56
C LEU A 67 -6.89 7.24 10.90
N ALA A 68 -7.82 7.10 9.95
CA ALA A 68 -9.05 6.34 10.11
C ALA A 68 -8.85 4.80 10.01
N ALA A 69 -7.65 4.35 9.60
CA ALA A 69 -7.32 2.93 9.43
C ALA A 69 -6.50 2.40 10.62
N ASP A 70 -6.70 1.14 10.96
CA ASP A 70 -5.92 0.43 11.99
C ASP A 70 -4.58 -0.08 11.44
N GLY A 71 -4.47 -0.28 10.11
CA GLY A 71 -3.27 -0.76 9.44
C GLY A 71 -3.17 -0.32 7.99
N LEU A 72 -1.94 -0.33 7.46
CA LEU A 72 -1.62 0.07 6.09
C LEU A 72 -1.21 -1.12 5.24
N LEU A 73 -1.78 -1.22 4.05
CA LEU A 73 -1.41 -2.17 3.03
C LEU A 73 -0.78 -1.41 1.86
N LEU A 74 0.55 -1.37 1.78
CA LEU A 74 1.27 -0.71 0.70
C LEU A 74 1.35 -1.64 -0.51
N VAL A 75 0.64 -1.25 -1.59
CA VAL A 75 0.56 -2.04 -2.82
C VAL A 75 1.53 -1.45 -3.83
N THR A 76 2.74 -2.01 -3.87
CA THR A 76 3.88 -1.42 -4.57
C THR A 76 4.14 -2.04 -5.93
N PRO A 77 4.15 -1.24 -7.02
CA PRO A 77 4.85 -1.62 -8.23
C PRO A 77 6.36 -1.74 -7.99
N GLU A 78 7.06 -2.29 -8.97
CA GLU A 78 8.52 -2.26 -9.03
C GLU A 78 8.96 -1.57 -10.32
N TYR A 79 9.70 -0.48 -10.21
CA TYR A 79 10.24 0.27 -11.33
C TYR A 79 11.77 0.27 -11.24
N ASN A 80 12.42 -0.24 -12.27
CA ASN A 80 13.88 -0.33 -12.32
C ASN A 80 14.49 -0.99 -11.06
N ASN A 81 13.90 -2.11 -10.63
CA ASN A 81 14.33 -2.87 -9.44
C ASN A 81 14.24 -2.08 -8.12
N GLY A 82 13.36 -1.10 -8.03
CA GLY A 82 13.23 -0.25 -6.84
C GLY A 82 11.82 0.23 -6.58
N VAL A 83 11.72 1.07 -5.55
CA VAL A 83 10.48 1.75 -5.16
C VAL A 83 10.08 2.73 -6.26
N PRO A 84 8.81 2.76 -6.69
CA PRO A 84 8.33 3.78 -7.62
C PRO A 84 8.50 5.20 -7.05
N GLY A 85 9.04 6.11 -7.86
CA GLY A 85 9.30 7.49 -7.43
C GLY A 85 8.05 8.19 -6.87
N VAL A 86 6.91 8.02 -7.54
CA VAL A 86 5.63 8.58 -7.08
C VAL A 86 5.19 8.03 -5.72
N PHE A 87 5.48 6.76 -5.43
CA PHE A 87 5.11 6.15 -4.16
C PHE A 87 6.02 6.65 -3.03
N LYS A 88 7.35 6.69 -3.29
CA LYS A 88 8.29 7.24 -2.32
C LYS A 88 7.94 8.70 -2.02
N ASN A 89 7.67 9.51 -3.04
CA ASN A 89 7.23 10.89 -2.93
C ASN A 89 5.97 11.06 -2.06
N GLY A 90 4.97 10.21 -2.27
CA GLY A 90 3.75 10.25 -1.44
C GLY A 90 4.02 9.95 0.04
N ILE A 91 4.88 8.96 0.33
CA ILE A 91 5.29 8.65 1.71
C ILE A 91 6.15 9.78 2.29
N ASP A 92 7.01 10.42 1.51
CA ASP A 92 7.80 11.56 1.96
C ASP A 92 6.91 12.73 2.39
N TRP A 93 5.94 13.12 1.58
CA TRP A 93 4.93 14.12 1.95
C TRP A 93 4.19 13.75 3.23
N LEU A 94 3.69 12.52 3.32
CA LEU A 94 2.93 12.03 4.48
C LEU A 94 3.78 12.05 5.75
N SER A 95 5.08 11.80 5.67
CA SER A 95 6.00 11.87 6.82
C SER A 95 6.23 13.29 7.34
N ARG A 96 5.86 14.32 6.55
CA ARG A 96 6.02 15.75 6.89
C ARG A 96 4.79 16.34 7.59
N THR A 97 3.67 15.64 7.63
CA THR A 97 2.40 16.18 8.16
C THR A 97 2.41 16.49 9.66
N GLY A 98 3.50 16.22 10.37
CA GLY A 98 3.62 16.42 11.82
C GLY A 98 2.92 15.38 12.68
N GLU A 99 2.10 14.52 12.10
CA GLU A 99 1.37 13.47 12.82
C GLU A 99 2.26 12.21 12.96
N LYS A 100 2.89 12.09 14.13
CA LYS A 100 3.85 11.00 14.41
C LYS A 100 3.21 9.61 14.35
N THR A 101 1.93 9.50 14.70
CA THR A 101 1.21 8.21 14.72
C THR A 101 0.78 7.75 13.34
N LEU A 102 1.05 8.54 12.31
CA LEU A 102 0.69 8.19 10.94
C LEU A 102 1.34 6.86 10.51
N PHE A 103 2.61 6.67 10.88
CA PHE A 103 3.38 5.45 10.60
C PHE A 103 3.89 4.76 11.87
N ALA A 104 4.36 5.54 12.86
CA ALA A 104 4.94 4.98 14.07
C ALA A 104 3.92 4.14 14.85
N GLY A 105 4.28 2.87 15.05
CA GLY A 105 3.40 1.89 15.70
C GLY A 105 2.25 1.38 14.81
N ARG A 106 2.03 1.90 13.60
CA ARG A 106 0.95 1.47 12.71
C ARG A 106 1.35 0.22 11.94
N PRO A 107 0.64 -0.91 12.13
CA PRO A 107 0.89 -2.13 11.39
C PRO A 107 0.88 -1.89 9.88
N THR A 108 1.90 -2.35 9.19
CA THR A 108 2.06 -2.13 7.75
C THR A 108 2.44 -3.43 7.05
N ALA A 109 1.76 -3.76 5.96
CA ALA A 109 2.11 -4.88 5.10
C ALA A 109 2.47 -4.41 3.70
N LEU A 110 3.28 -5.22 3.00
CA LEU A 110 3.71 -4.99 1.64
C LEU A 110 3.17 -6.07 0.73
N MET A 111 2.55 -5.69 -0.37
CA MET A 111 2.20 -6.58 -1.46
C MET A 111 2.42 -5.89 -2.80
N GLY A 112 2.46 -6.65 -3.88
CA GLY A 112 2.62 -6.04 -5.19
C GLY A 112 2.44 -6.99 -6.35
N ALA A 113 2.19 -6.40 -7.51
CA ALA A 113 1.95 -7.07 -8.78
C ALA A 113 2.87 -6.51 -9.87
N SER A 114 3.46 -7.41 -10.66
CA SER A 114 4.33 -7.06 -11.77
C SER A 114 4.09 -7.97 -12.98
N PRO A 115 4.23 -7.49 -14.22
CA PRO A 115 4.24 -8.36 -15.39
C PRO A 115 5.48 -9.26 -15.46
N GLY A 116 6.55 -8.96 -14.69
CA GLY A 116 7.77 -9.75 -14.61
C GLY A 116 7.63 -11.03 -13.76
N GLY A 117 8.66 -11.87 -13.80
CA GLY A 117 8.65 -13.18 -13.14
C GLY A 117 8.90 -13.15 -11.62
N PHE A 118 9.42 -12.05 -11.07
CA PHE A 118 9.79 -11.93 -9.66
C PHE A 118 8.78 -11.11 -8.83
N GLY A 119 7.64 -10.73 -9.43
CA GLY A 119 6.68 -9.86 -8.78
C GLY A 119 7.32 -8.49 -8.48
N THR A 120 7.21 -8.03 -7.24
CA THR A 120 7.80 -6.75 -6.79
C THR A 120 8.79 -6.96 -5.65
N LEU A 121 9.62 -8.01 -5.74
CA LEU A 121 10.52 -8.47 -4.68
C LEU A 121 11.50 -7.38 -4.23
N LEU A 122 12.15 -6.72 -5.19
CA LEU A 122 13.17 -5.72 -4.90
C LEU A 122 12.56 -4.42 -4.35
N SER A 123 11.43 -4.00 -4.91
CA SER A 123 10.68 -2.86 -4.37
C SER A 123 10.23 -3.12 -2.93
N GLN A 124 9.63 -4.28 -2.64
CA GLN A 124 9.22 -4.61 -1.26
C GLN A 124 10.40 -4.67 -0.30
N THR A 125 11.55 -5.19 -0.75
CA THR A 125 12.78 -5.22 0.05
C THR A 125 13.29 -3.81 0.33
N ALA A 126 13.29 -2.92 -0.67
CA ALA A 126 13.72 -1.54 -0.52
C ALA A 126 12.82 -0.73 0.45
N TRP A 127 11.52 -1.04 0.49
CA TRP A 127 10.59 -0.42 1.44
C TRP A 127 10.93 -0.67 2.92
N LEU A 128 11.56 -1.80 3.25
CA LEU A 128 11.82 -2.18 4.66
C LEU A 128 12.66 -1.13 5.39
N ALA A 129 13.67 -0.54 4.73
CA ALA A 129 14.49 0.50 5.33
C ALA A 129 13.68 1.77 5.65
N THR A 130 12.82 2.20 4.72
CA THR A 130 11.95 3.35 4.89
C THR A 130 10.94 3.12 6.03
N LEU A 131 10.26 1.98 6.04
CA LEU A 131 9.27 1.65 7.07
C LEU A 131 9.90 1.53 8.47
N LYS A 132 11.11 0.96 8.55
CA LYS A 132 11.89 0.94 9.81
C LYS A 132 12.19 2.35 10.31
N SER A 133 12.62 3.24 9.42
CA SER A 133 12.90 4.65 9.76
C SER A 133 11.66 5.39 10.24
N LEU A 134 10.49 5.06 9.72
CA LEU A 134 9.20 5.63 10.11
C LEU A 134 8.60 4.97 11.37
N GLY A 135 9.23 3.93 11.92
CA GLY A 135 8.75 3.22 13.10
C GLY A 135 7.52 2.34 12.86
N ALA A 136 7.24 1.98 11.61
CA ALA A 136 6.10 1.14 11.25
C ALA A 136 6.41 -0.34 11.51
N PRO A 137 5.62 -1.07 12.33
CA PRO A 137 5.73 -2.51 12.47
C PRO A 137 5.35 -3.20 11.16
N VAL A 138 6.28 -3.94 10.57
CA VAL A 138 6.06 -4.61 9.28
C VAL A 138 5.57 -6.03 9.49
N TYR A 139 4.47 -6.38 8.83
CA TYR A 139 3.94 -7.74 8.78
C TYR A 139 4.91 -8.68 8.07
N SER A 140 5.42 -9.66 8.79
CA SER A 140 6.38 -10.66 8.31
C SER A 140 5.78 -12.06 8.16
N GLY A 141 4.49 -12.24 8.43
CA GLY A 141 3.80 -13.53 8.37
C GLY A 141 3.56 -14.05 6.95
N GLY A 142 3.84 -13.26 5.92
CA GLY A 142 3.73 -13.65 4.52
C GLY A 142 4.28 -12.58 3.58
N ARG A 143 4.50 -12.98 2.33
CA ARG A 143 4.83 -12.09 1.21
C ARG A 143 3.84 -12.33 0.07
N LEU A 144 3.29 -11.28 -0.48
CA LEU A 144 2.45 -11.37 -1.68
C LEU A 144 3.15 -10.72 -2.86
N LEU A 145 3.71 -11.57 -3.74
CA LEU A 145 4.48 -11.20 -4.91
C LEU A 145 3.77 -11.75 -6.16
N LEU A 146 2.79 -11.00 -6.69
CA LEU A 146 2.02 -11.46 -7.84
C LEU A 146 2.84 -11.27 -9.12
N SER A 147 3.54 -12.33 -9.53
CA SER A 147 4.33 -12.35 -10.77
C SER A 147 3.44 -12.61 -11.98
N ARG A 148 3.86 -12.17 -13.17
CA ARG A 148 3.11 -12.31 -14.43
C ARG A 148 1.66 -11.84 -14.30
N ALA A 149 1.42 -10.84 -13.49
CA ALA A 149 0.09 -10.40 -13.07
C ALA A 149 -0.84 -10.00 -14.25
N HIS A 150 -0.26 -9.64 -15.40
CA HIS A 150 -1.01 -9.36 -16.63
C HIS A 150 -1.74 -10.60 -17.21
N THR A 151 -1.40 -11.82 -16.77
CA THR A 151 -2.10 -13.05 -17.13
C THR A 151 -3.16 -13.47 -16.10
N LEU A 152 -3.16 -12.84 -14.93
CA LEU A 152 -4.03 -13.15 -13.79
C LEU A 152 -5.11 -12.09 -13.57
N ILE A 153 -4.88 -10.87 -14.09
CA ILE A 153 -5.78 -9.72 -14.00
C ILE A 153 -6.25 -9.40 -15.42
N ASP A 154 -7.56 -9.36 -15.63
CA ASP A 154 -8.18 -9.08 -16.92
C ASP A 154 -8.15 -7.58 -17.30
N ALA A 155 -8.72 -7.25 -18.47
CA ALA A 155 -8.77 -5.88 -18.98
C ALA A 155 -9.65 -4.95 -18.11
N GLU A 156 -10.63 -5.52 -17.41
CA GLU A 156 -11.53 -4.85 -16.48
C GLU A 156 -10.91 -4.66 -15.09
N GLY A 157 -9.68 -5.19 -14.89
CA GLY A 157 -8.94 -5.11 -13.63
C GLY A 157 -9.42 -6.11 -12.56
N GLN A 158 -10.07 -7.20 -12.96
CA GLN A 158 -10.50 -8.24 -12.04
C GLN A 158 -9.43 -9.33 -11.92
N LEU A 159 -9.13 -9.74 -10.70
CA LEU A 159 -8.25 -10.88 -10.42
C LEU A 159 -9.06 -12.18 -10.63
N GLY A 160 -8.89 -12.81 -11.79
CA GLY A 160 -9.67 -13.97 -12.19
C GLY A 160 -9.09 -15.32 -11.74
N ASP A 161 -7.78 -15.43 -11.56
CA ASP A 161 -7.11 -16.69 -11.22
C ASP A 161 -7.44 -17.16 -9.80
N PRO A 162 -8.00 -18.39 -9.60
CA PRO A 162 -8.43 -18.86 -8.29
C PRO A 162 -7.28 -19.01 -7.28
N ALA A 163 -6.10 -19.44 -7.73
CA ALA A 163 -4.96 -19.62 -6.84
C ALA A 163 -4.41 -18.27 -6.36
N ALA A 164 -4.33 -17.29 -7.26
CA ALA A 164 -3.95 -15.93 -6.90
C ALA A 164 -4.97 -15.28 -5.95
N ARG A 165 -6.28 -15.52 -6.14
CA ARG A 165 -7.34 -15.05 -5.23
C ARG A 165 -7.18 -15.64 -3.83
N SER A 166 -6.89 -16.96 -3.72
CA SER A 166 -6.63 -17.60 -2.42
C SER A 166 -5.43 -16.98 -1.72
N GLN A 167 -4.32 -16.77 -2.45
CA GLN A 167 -3.13 -16.12 -1.90
C GLN A 167 -3.41 -14.71 -1.37
N VAL A 168 -4.21 -13.92 -2.09
CA VAL A 168 -4.61 -12.57 -1.65
C VAL A 168 -5.47 -12.66 -0.40
N ALA A 169 -6.47 -13.55 -0.37
CA ALA A 169 -7.37 -13.71 0.78
C ALA A 169 -6.60 -14.14 2.04
N GLU A 170 -5.71 -15.13 1.93
CA GLU A 170 -4.86 -15.62 3.02
C GLU A 170 -3.92 -14.52 3.55
N PHE A 171 -3.29 -13.77 2.64
CA PHE A 171 -2.42 -12.66 3.00
C PHE A 171 -3.17 -11.55 3.76
N VAL A 172 -4.35 -11.17 3.27
CA VAL A 172 -5.19 -10.14 3.91
C VAL A 172 -5.67 -10.60 5.29
N ALA A 173 -6.10 -11.86 5.42
CA ALA A 173 -6.52 -12.42 6.69
C ALA A 173 -5.37 -12.41 7.72
N GLY A 174 -4.18 -12.89 7.32
CA GLY A 174 -2.99 -12.88 8.18
C GLY A 174 -2.55 -11.48 8.59
N PHE A 175 -2.63 -10.50 7.68
CA PHE A 175 -2.33 -9.11 8.00
C PHE A 175 -3.37 -8.49 8.96
N ALA A 176 -4.66 -8.77 8.76
CA ALA A 176 -5.70 -8.31 9.66
C ALA A 176 -5.52 -8.87 11.07
N ASP A 177 -5.11 -10.14 11.21
CA ASP A 177 -4.78 -10.75 12.50
C ASP A 177 -3.56 -10.08 13.15
N PHE A 178 -2.54 -9.79 12.37
CA PHE A 178 -1.37 -9.03 12.84
C PHE A 178 -1.77 -7.64 13.34
N THR A 179 -2.62 -6.94 12.59
CA THR A 179 -3.12 -5.62 12.96
C THR A 179 -3.87 -5.65 14.29
N ARG A 180 -4.77 -6.62 14.49
CA ARG A 180 -5.51 -6.77 15.75
C ARG A 180 -4.60 -7.02 16.95
N ARG A 181 -3.58 -7.87 16.80
CA ARG A 181 -2.61 -8.16 17.90
C ARG A 181 -1.70 -6.98 18.20
N SER A 182 -1.47 -6.08 17.26
CA SER A 182 -0.62 -4.90 17.47
C SER A 182 -1.35 -3.75 18.16
N ALA A 183 -2.68 -3.81 18.25
CA ALA A 183 -3.51 -2.81 18.92
C ALA A 183 -3.76 -3.08 20.41
N GLY A 184 -3.38 -4.25 20.92
CA GLY A 184 -3.49 -4.66 22.33
C GLY A 184 -2.14 -4.67 23.01
#